data_f36ff22ff9b2b3111ba1ab82290cbbb0
#
_entry.id   f36ff22ff9b2b3111ba1ab82290cbbb0
#
_cell.length_a   1.000
_cell.length_b   1.000
_cell.length_c   1.000
_cell.angle_alpha   90.00
_cell.angle_beta   90.00
_cell.angle_gamma   90.00
#
_symmetry.space_group_name_H-M   'P 1'
#
loop_
_entity.id
_entity.type
_entity.pdbx_description
1 polymer ?
#
loop_
_entity_poly.entity_id
_entity_poly.type
_entity_poly.pdbx_seq_one_letter_code
_entity_poly.pdbx_strand_id
1 'polypeptide(L)'
;MSHSATHKLIELIVNAIDRTITIDSITQVGSTSVYTITTSNTKWLNVNRAYTIGADDYLVTDITPNTSFQVTLTQGQGAPNAGTITLPALDYRHGTLIAVNNERTQQQDIATYPTIVPFIYFNEPSNDTTYSSELDARDRDSDCEIYFMQEADHENWTNEKHYYYAVTGMENLIRSFITAAKNLSFVGELENYGSESHVKWGVVNQNGHVRNLFNEKLSGKKLNITLPFLKMDCSFDAYTPPSAGGAIDLVINFNGMEYYNQEITEDTTINIVYS
;
A
#
# COMPACT_ATOMS: atom_id res chain seq x y z
N MET A 1 -16.06 -1.49 -23.32
CA MET A 1 -15.63 -1.34 -21.91
C MET A 1 -14.22 -0.82 -21.92
N SER A 2 -13.94 0.28 -21.24
CA SER A 2 -12.56 0.75 -21.04
C SER A 2 -11.94 -0.17 -19.98
N HIS A 3 -11.07 -1.09 -20.38
CA HIS A 3 -10.32 -1.90 -19.41
C HIS A 3 -9.44 -0.95 -18.58
N SER A 4 -9.63 -0.94 -17.29
CA SER A 4 -8.74 -0.17 -16.40
C SER A 4 -7.31 -0.72 -16.54
N ALA A 5 -6.33 0.17 -16.67
CA ALA A 5 -4.94 -0.25 -16.78
C ALA A 5 -4.50 -1.02 -15.52
N THR A 6 -3.65 -2.03 -15.66
CA THR A 6 -3.18 -2.89 -14.56
C THR A 6 -2.65 -2.08 -13.37
N HIS A 7 -1.88 -1.01 -13.62
CA HIS A 7 -1.37 -0.15 -12.55
C HIS A 7 -2.49 0.50 -11.73
N LYS A 8 -3.63 0.86 -12.34
CA LYS A 8 -4.77 1.44 -11.62
C LYS A 8 -5.45 0.42 -10.71
N LEU A 9 -5.56 -0.83 -11.16
CA LEU A 9 -6.11 -1.91 -10.35
C LEU A 9 -5.20 -2.24 -9.16
N ILE A 10 -3.88 -2.23 -9.38
CA ILE A 10 -2.90 -2.40 -8.29
C ILE A 10 -2.99 -1.22 -7.30
N GLU A 11 -3.14 0.01 -7.78
CA GLU A 11 -3.35 1.19 -6.92
C GLU A 11 -4.58 1.02 -6.02
N LEU A 12 -5.68 0.49 -6.54
CA LEU A 12 -6.87 0.17 -5.73
C LEU A 12 -6.58 -0.87 -4.65
N ILE A 13 -5.81 -1.91 -4.97
CA ILE A 13 -5.39 -2.91 -3.97
C ILE A 13 -4.53 -2.24 -2.89
N VAL A 14 -3.56 -1.40 -3.26
CA VAL A 14 -2.70 -0.69 -2.31
C VAL A 14 -3.51 0.22 -1.39
N ASN A 15 -4.48 0.94 -1.93
CA ASN A 15 -5.35 1.83 -1.15
C ASN A 15 -6.29 1.07 -0.20
N ALA A 16 -6.60 -0.20 -0.49
CA ALA A 16 -7.41 -1.06 0.36
C ALA A 16 -6.62 -1.74 1.50
N ILE A 17 -5.30 -1.57 1.57
CA ILE A 17 -4.48 -2.15 2.64
C ILE A 17 -4.84 -1.52 3.99
N ASP A 18 -5.18 -2.37 4.96
CA ASP A 18 -5.38 -1.91 6.34
C ASP A 18 -4.06 -1.45 6.96
N ARG A 19 -4.03 -0.18 7.42
CA ARG A 19 -2.88 0.51 8.00
C ARG A 19 -2.95 0.63 9.51
N THR A 20 -3.92 -0.01 10.15
CA THR A 20 -4.16 0.11 11.60
C THR A 20 -3.38 -0.94 12.37
N ILE A 21 -2.60 -0.52 13.37
CA ILE A 21 -1.97 -1.38 14.37
C ILE A 21 -2.78 -1.30 15.65
N THR A 22 -3.19 -2.45 16.18
CA THR A 22 -3.83 -2.52 17.50
C THR A 22 -2.76 -2.59 18.56
N ILE A 23 -2.88 -1.79 19.62
CA ILE A 23 -2.00 -1.77 20.77
C ILE A 23 -2.61 -2.68 21.86
N ASP A 24 -1.86 -3.68 22.28
CA ASP A 24 -2.28 -4.58 23.36
C ASP A 24 -1.92 -4.03 24.75
N SER A 25 -0.73 -3.44 24.87
CA SER A 25 -0.29 -2.80 26.11
C SER A 25 0.83 -1.78 25.89
N ILE A 26 0.96 -0.85 26.83
CA ILE A 26 2.02 0.17 26.86
C ILE A 26 2.69 0.09 28.23
N THR A 27 3.99 -0.09 28.26
CA THR A 27 4.76 -0.24 29.50
C THR A 27 6.01 0.62 29.47
N GLN A 28 6.23 1.44 30.51
CA GLN A 28 7.44 2.24 30.66
C GLN A 28 8.63 1.34 31.01
N VAL A 29 9.77 1.55 30.38
CA VAL A 29 11.00 0.82 30.63
C VAL A 29 11.74 1.44 31.83
N GLY A 30 11.55 0.87 33.00
CA GLY A 30 12.12 1.40 34.24
C GLY A 30 11.67 2.85 34.51
N SER A 31 12.62 3.72 34.88
CA SER A 31 12.37 5.16 35.10
C SER A 31 12.88 6.01 33.92
N THR A 32 12.87 5.47 32.72
CA THR A 32 13.39 6.12 31.50
C THR A 32 12.27 6.82 30.73
N SER A 33 12.66 7.57 29.69
CA SER A 33 11.72 8.15 28.71
C SER A 33 11.30 7.14 27.63
N VAL A 34 11.65 5.85 27.76
CA VAL A 34 11.36 4.81 26.77
C VAL A 34 10.14 4.03 27.19
N TYR A 35 9.27 3.77 26.23
CA TYR A 35 8.07 2.93 26.39
C TYR A 35 8.13 1.75 25.42
N THR A 36 7.80 0.57 25.91
CA THR A 36 7.55 -0.61 25.09
C THR A 36 6.05 -0.72 24.81
N ILE A 37 5.71 -0.79 23.55
CA ILE A 37 4.34 -0.95 23.04
C ILE A 37 4.23 -2.37 22.49
N THR A 38 3.37 -3.19 23.11
CA THR A 38 3.13 -4.56 22.69
C THR A 38 1.99 -4.59 21.68
N THR A 39 2.18 -5.36 20.62
CA THR A 39 1.21 -5.56 19.56
C THR A 39 1.44 -6.91 18.90
N SER A 40 0.38 -7.56 18.44
CA SER A 40 0.48 -8.81 17.68
C SER A 40 0.98 -8.64 16.25
N ASN A 41 1.02 -7.40 15.74
CA ASN A 41 1.47 -7.11 14.37
C ASN A 41 2.11 -5.71 14.28
N THR A 42 3.41 -5.66 14.10
CA THR A 42 4.15 -4.40 13.91
C THR A 42 4.03 -3.86 12.48
N LYS A 43 3.33 -4.57 11.59
CA LYS A 43 3.17 -4.20 10.17
C LYS A 43 4.51 -3.81 9.55
N TRP A 44 4.60 -2.59 9.03
CA TRP A 44 5.80 -2.04 8.39
C TRP A 44 6.32 -0.80 9.12
N LEU A 45 6.23 -0.78 10.46
CA LEU A 45 6.91 0.23 11.25
C LEU A 45 8.40 0.30 10.89
N ASN A 46 8.95 1.48 10.94
CA ASN A 46 10.37 1.71 10.71
C ASN A 46 11.03 2.36 11.92
N VAL A 47 12.23 1.90 12.26
CA VAL A 47 13.08 2.55 13.27
C VAL A 47 13.51 3.94 12.79
N ASN A 48 13.76 4.84 13.73
CA ASN A 48 14.14 6.24 13.48
C ASN A 48 13.07 7.07 12.77
N ARG A 49 11.81 6.62 12.81
CA ARG A 49 10.65 7.39 12.33
C ARG A 49 9.68 7.70 13.45
N ALA A 50 9.06 8.87 13.34
CA ALA A 50 8.00 9.27 14.24
C ALA A 50 6.64 8.80 13.70
N TYR A 51 5.80 8.33 14.62
CA TYR A 51 4.42 7.96 14.35
C TYR A 51 3.50 8.57 15.40
N THR A 52 2.33 9.02 14.96
CA THR A 52 1.31 9.59 15.85
C THR A 52 0.68 8.49 16.69
N ILE A 53 0.77 8.60 18.01
CA ILE A 53 0.17 7.69 18.98
C ILE A 53 -0.69 8.53 19.95
N GLY A 54 -2.00 8.53 19.74
CA GLY A 54 -2.89 9.44 20.42
C GLY A 54 -2.77 10.85 19.87
N ALA A 55 -2.31 11.80 20.70
CA ALA A 55 -2.20 13.22 20.33
C ALA A 55 -0.78 13.66 19.89
N ASP A 56 0.23 12.83 20.15
CA ASP A 56 1.64 13.19 19.98
C ASP A 56 2.36 12.24 18.99
N ASP A 57 3.47 12.74 18.44
CA ASP A 57 4.34 11.96 17.54
C ASP A 57 5.52 11.40 18.34
N TYR A 58 5.70 10.09 18.31
CA TYR A 58 6.74 9.37 19.03
C TYR A 58 7.75 8.73 18.08
N LEU A 59 9.05 8.92 18.38
CA LEU A 59 10.12 8.31 17.62
C LEU A 59 10.23 6.82 17.97
N VAL A 60 10.08 5.96 16.97
CA VAL A 60 10.36 4.51 17.12
C VAL A 60 11.87 4.28 17.13
N THR A 61 12.36 3.67 18.19
CA THR A 61 13.79 3.44 18.40
C THR A 61 14.21 1.98 18.26
N ASP A 62 13.27 1.05 18.44
CA ASP A 62 13.51 -0.39 18.26
C ASP A 62 12.22 -1.10 17.88
N ILE A 63 12.33 -2.23 17.18
CA ILE A 63 11.19 -3.05 16.76
C ILE A 63 11.55 -4.51 16.96
N THR A 64 10.71 -5.23 17.70
CA THR A 64 10.68 -6.70 17.72
C THR A 64 9.54 -7.15 16.82
N PRO A 65 9.81 -7.67 15.61
CA PRO A 65 8.79 -7.94 14.61
C PRO A 65 7.60 -8.75 15.16
N ASN A 66 6.39 -8.26 14.89
CA ASN A 66 5.12 -8.90 15.29
C ASN A 66 4.97 -9.19 16.79
N THR A 67 5.67 -8.44 17.63
CA THR A 67 5.63 -8.60 19.08
C THR A 67 5.54 -7.26 19.80
N SER A 68 6.44 -6.33 19.50
CA SER A 68 6.50 -5.04 20.18
C SER A 68 7.38 -4.04 19.42
N PHE A 69 7.29 -2.78 19.82
CA PHE A 69 8.26 -1.76 19.42
C PHE A 69 8.50 -0.79 20.57
N GLN A 70 9.61 -0.09 20.53
CA GLN A 70 9.95 0.90 21.53
C GLN A 70 9.85 2.31 20.95
N VAL A 71 9.32 3.21 21.77
CA VAL A 71 9.27 4.64 21.47
C VAL A 71 9.95 5.44 22.56
N THR A 72 10.53 6.56 22.19
CA THR A 72 11.19 7.47 23.13
C THR A 72 10.43 8.79 23.19
N LEU A 73 10.15 9.25 24.41
CA LEU A 73 9.58 10.59 24.66
C LEU A 73 10.61 11.68 24.34
N THR A 74 10.16 12.71 23.67
CA THR A 74 10.87 13.98 23.60
C THR A 74 10.39 14.91 24.71
N GLN A 75 11.17 15.95 25.00
CA GLN A 75 10.83 16.89 26.06
C GLN A 75 9.45 17.54 25.83
N GLY A 76 8.60 17.45 26.82
CA GLY A 76 7.24 18.03 26.79
C GLY A 76 6.14 17.09 26.31
N GLN A 77 6.47 15.86 25.90
CA GLN A 77 5.47 14.84 25.54
C GLN A 77 4.94 14.11 26.76
N GLY A 78 3.65 13.74 26.71
CA GLY A 78 3.03 12.82 27.66
C GLY A 78 3.40 11.36 27.38
N ALA A 79 3.01 10.45 28.28
CA ALA A 79 3.11 9.02 28.00
C ALA A 79 2.20 8.64 26.81
N PRO A 80 2.64 7.74 25.89
CA PRO A 80 1.79 7.29 24.80
C PRO A 80 0.50 6.67 25.36
N ASN A 81 -0.63 7.06 24.79
CA ASN A 81 -1.95 6.60 25.24
C ASN A 81 -2.90 6.49 24.04
N ALA A 82 -2.95 5.31 23.45
CA ALA A 82 -3.88 4.99 22.38
C ALA A 82 -4.14 3.50 22.32
N GLY A 83 -5.30 3.09 21.84
CA GLY A 83 -5.63 1.69 21.55
C GLY A 83 -5.20 1.25 20.14
N THR A 84 -4.95 2.22 19.26
CA THR A 84 -4.60 1.97 17.86
C THR A 84 -3.64 3.03 17.32
N ILE A 85 -2.87 2.65 16.31
CA ILE A 85 -2.03 3.55 15.51
C ILE A 85 -2.43 3.38 14.05
N THR A 86 -2.64 4.49 13.35
CA THR A 86 -2.84 4.46 11.89
C THR A 86 -1.52 4.86 11.21
N LEU A 87 -0.96 3.92 10.44
CA LEU A 87 0.26 4.17 9.67
C LEU A 87 -0.01 5.15 8.52
N PRO A 88 0.99 5.93 8.10
CA PRO A 88 0.87 6.82 6.95
C PRO A 88 0.41 6.10 5.68
N ALA A 89 -0.11 6.87 4.73
CA ALA A 89 -0.45 6.35 3.40
C ALA A 89 0.80 5.75 2.72
N LEU A 90 0.58 4.68 1.97
CA LEU A 90 1.65 4.02 1.23
C LEU A 90 2.00 4.82 -0.03
N ASP A 91 3.28 4.98 -0.32
CA ASP A 91 3.74 5.58 -1.59
C ASP A 91 3.74 4.50 -2.68
N TYR A 92 2.78 4.60 -3.60
CA TYR A 92 2.67 3.69 -4.74
C TYR A 92 3.13 4.39 -6.02
N ARG A 93 4.00 3.71 -6.76
CA ARG A 93 4.52 4.16 -8.05
C ARG A 93 4.52 3.01 -9.05
N HIS A 94 4.44 3.37 -10.33
CA HIS A 94 4.48 2.41 -11.43
C HIS A 94 5.30 2.97 -12.60
N GLY A 95 5.77 2.09 -13.46
CA GLY A 95 6.53 2.47 -14.65
C GLY A 95 7.90 1.78 -14.71
N THR A 96 8.81 2.34 -15.48
CA THR A 96 10.19 1.85 -15.52
C THR A 96 10.98 2.35 -14.31
N LEU A 97 11.96 1.57 -13.86
CA LEU A 97 12.82 1.90 -12.73
C LEU A 97 13.43 3.31 -12.82
N ILE A 98 13.87 3.71 -14.02
CA ILE A 98 14.49 5.03 -14.26
C ILE A 98 13.45 6.14 -14.11
N ALA A 99 12.26 5.97 -14.67
CA ALA A 99 11.20 6.98 -14.59
C ALA A 99 10.78 7.22 -13.14
N VAL A 100 10.57 6.15 -12.37
CA VAL A 100 10.19 6.22 -10.96
C VAL A 100 11.29 6.86 -10.11
N ASN A 101 12.57 6.52 -10.35
CA ASN A 101 13.68 7.16 -9.62
C ASN A 101 13.75 8.66 -9.90
N ASN A 102 13.58 9.08 -11.17
CA ASN A 102 13.58 10.50 -11.52
C ASN A 102 12.42 11.25 -10.86
N GLU A 103 11.23 10.67 -10.85
CA GLU A 103 10.06 11.24 -10.20
C GLU A 103 10.28 11.41 -8.68
N ARG A 104 10.81 10.40 -8.01
CA ARG A 104 11.14 10.47 -6.59
C ARG A 104 12.22 11.50 -6.29
N THR A 105 13.26 11.58 -7.11
CA THR A 105 14.32 12.58 -6.97
C THR A 105 13.76 14.00 -7.07
N GLN A 106 12.90 14.27 -8.05
CA GLN A 106 12.26 15.57 -8.21
C GLN A 106 11.39 15.94 -7.00
N GLN A 107 10.73 14.94 -6.39
CA GLN A 107 9.91 15.17 -5.19
C GLN A 107 10.75 15.44 -3.94
N GLN A 108 11.90 14.81 -3.80
CA GLN A 108 12.84 15.05 -2.68
C GLN A 108 13.42 16.46 -2.67
N ASP A 109 13.58 17.07 -3.84
CA ASP A 109 14.05 18.47 -3.98
C ASP A 109 13.02 19.48 -3.45
N ILE A 110 11.77 19.06 -3.22
CA ILE A 110 10.76 19.90 -2.59
C ILE A 110 10.90 19.75 -1.07
N ALA A 111 11.43 20.74 -0.39
CA ALA A 111 11.78 20.75 1.04
C ALA A 111 10.61 20.38 2.00
N THR A 112 9.38 20.32 1.52
CA THR A 112 8.17 19.97 2.27
C THR A 112 7.71 18.53 2.01
N TYR A 113 8.39 17.77 1.16
CA TYR A 113 7.97 16.41 0.85
C TYR A 113 8.56 15.44 1.89
N PRO A 114 7.75 14.85 2.76
CA PRO A 114 8.26 13.83 3.68
C PRO A 114 8.77 12.65 2.85
N THR A 115 9.90 12.09 3.24
CA THR A 115 10.36 10.81 2.66
C THR A 115 9.29 9.77 2.93
N ILE A 116 8.47 9.45 1.92
CA ILE A 116 7.35 8.54 2.08
C ILE A 116 7.87 7.13 1.92
N VAL A 117 7.93 6.40 3.01
CA VAL A 117 8.19 4.98 3.05
C VAL A 117 7.18 4.30 4.00
N PRO A 118 6.78 3.08 3.75
CA PRO A 118 7.30 2.19 2.71
C PRO A 118 6.86 2.61 1.30
N PHE A 119 7.68 2.22 0.36
CA PHE A 119 7.54 2.48 -1.07
C PHE A 119 7.12 1.20 -1.78
N ILE A 120 6.03 1.25 -2.54
CA ILE A 120 5.55 0.15 -3.37
C ILE A 120 5.76 0.53 -4.82
N TYR A 121 6.53 -0.27 -5.53
CA TYR A 121 6.87 -0.02 -6.92
C TYR A 121 6.42 -1.18 -7.82
N PHE A 122 5.54 -0.89 -8.75
CA PHE A 122 5.14 -1.81 -9.79
C PHE A 122 6.00 -1.61 -11.03
N ASN A 123 6.76 -2.64 -11.40
CA ASN A 123 7.64 -2.61 -12.57
C ASN A 123 6.85 -2.85 -13.84
N GLU A 124 6.84 -1.87 -14.75
CA GLU A 124 6.23 -1.99 -16.07
C GLU A 124 7.31 -2.22 -17.16
N PRO A 125 6.99 -2.98 -18.22
CA PRO A 125 5.70 -3.54 -18.57
C PRO A 125 5.39 -4.84 -17.80
N SER A 126 4.09 -5.09 -17.55
CA SER A 126 3.56 -6.40 -17.15
C SER A 126 3.23 -7.24 -18.40
N ASN A 127 3.18 -8.55 -18.22
CA ASN A 127 2.62 -9.44 -19.23
C ASN A 127 1.15 -9.69 -18.94
N ASP A 128 0.28 -9.23 -19.83
CA ASP A 128 -1.16 -9.38 -19.69
C ASP A 128 -1.68 -10.44 -20.67
N THR A 129 -2.37 -11.46 -20.16
CA THR A 129 -3.13 -12.42 -20.94
C THR A 129 -4.60 -12.05 -20.88
N THR A 130 -5.18 -11.58 -21.99
CA THR A 130 -6.57 -11.13 -22.05
C THR A 130 -7.49 -12.26 -22.49
N TYR A 131 -8.64 -12.38 -21.82
CA TYR A 131 -9.68 -13.36 -22.13
C TYR A 131 -10.87 -12.68 -22.83
N SER A 132 -11.08 -13.01 -24.10
CA SER A 132 -12.12 -12.41 -24.93
C SER A 132 -13.46 -13.16 -24.91
N SER A 133 -13.52 -14.36 -24.32
CA SER A 133 -14.75 -15.15 -24.25
C SER A 133 -15.75 -14.50 -23.28
N GLU A 134 -16.99 -14.31 -23.73
CA GLU A 134 -18.08 -13.82 -22.87
C GLU A 134 -18.43 -14.79 -21.73
N LEU A 135 -18.09 -16.07 -21.90
CA LEU A 135 -18.33 -17.12 -20.90
C LEU A 135 -17.25 -17.16 -19.82
N ASP A 136 -16.12 -16.49 -20.03
CA ASP A 136 -15.05 -16.42 -19.04
C ASP A 136 -15.33 -15.25 -18.08
N ALA A 137 -15.34 -15.53 -16.78
CA ALA A 137 -15.47 -14.50 -15.76
C ALA A 137 -14.21 -13.62 -15.66
N ARG A 138 -13.07 -14.10 -16.18
CA ARG A 138 -11.81 -13.35 -16.20
C ARG A 138 -11.80 -12.33 -17.32
N ASP A 139 -11.29 -11.15 -17.02
CA ASP A 139 -10.92 -10.13 -18.01
C ASP A 139 -9.49 -10.40 -18.52
N ARG A 140 -8.58 -10.53 -17.58
CA ARG A 140 -7.17 -10.82 -17.87
C ARG A 140 -6.44 -11.38 -16.65
N ASP A 141 -5.34 -12.05 -16.92
CA ASP A 141 -4.30 -12.38 -15.95
C ASP A 141 -3.10 -11.46 -16.22
N SER A 142 -2.62 -10.78 -15.20
CA SER A 142 -1.46 -9.89 -15.29
C SER A 142 -0.31 -10.45 -14.47
N ASP A 143 0.79 -10.80 -15.12
CA ASP A 143 2.02 -11.18 -14.45
C ASP A 143 2.77 -9.92 -13.99
N CYS A 144 2.88 -9.76 -12.69
CA CYS A 144 3.35 -8.54 -12.06
C CYS A 144 4.63 -8.77 -11.25
N GLU A 145 5.58 -7.86 -11.38
CA GLU A 145 6.69 -7.69 -10.45
C GLU A 145 6.44 -6.44 -9.60
N ILE A 146 6.23 -6.64 -8.30
CA ILE A 146 5.94 -5.55 -7.37
C ILE A 146 7.00 -5.53 -6.28
N TYR A 147 7.66 -4.39 -6.10
CA TYR A 147 8.70 -4.19 -5.10
C TYR A 147 8.12 -3.46 -3.89
N PHE A 148 8.36 -4.01 -2.72
CA PHE A 148 7.99 -3.46 -1.43
C PHE A 148 9.26 -3.08 -0.71
N MET A 149 9.55 -1.79 -0.62
CA MET A 149 10.84 -1.28 -0.17
C MET A 149 10.70 -0.32 0.99
N GLN A 150 11.65 -0.38 1.89
CA GLN A 150 11.75 0.47 3.07
C GLN A 150 13.14 1.07 3.17
N GLU A 151 13.22 2.26 3.75
CA GLU A 151 14.50 2.89 4.04
C GLU A 151 15.35 2.01 4.96
N ALA A 152 16.64 1.94 4.66
CA ALA A 152 17.60 1.11 5.37
C ALA A 152 18.96 1.80 5.45
N ASP A 153 19.64 1.66 6.57
CA ASP A 153 20.98 2.19 6.72
C ASP A 153 22.02 1.22 6.11
N HIS A 154 22.41 1.49 4.87
CA HIS A 154 23.36 0.64 4.14
C HIS A 154 24.80 0.69 4.70
N GLU A 155 25.11 1.72 5.51
CA GLU A 155 26.45 1.92 6.07
C GLU A 155 26.62 1.23 7.41
N ASN A 156 25.60 1.35 8.29
CA ASN A 156 25.71 0.92 9.68
C ASN A 156 24.97 -0.40 9.96
N TRP A 157 24.05 -0.83 9.07
CA TRP A 157 23.33 -2.07 9.29
C TRP A 157 24.07 -3.28 8.73
N THR A 158 24.19 -4.32 9.56
CA THR A 158 24.57 -5.66 9.11
C THR A 158 23.45 -6.27 8.26
N ASN A 159 23.74 -7.31 7.50
CA ASN A 159 22.71 -8.01 6.74
C ASN A 159 21.55 -8.47 7.64
N GLU A 160 21.85 -8.95 8.85
CA GLU A 160 20.85 -9.37 9.82
C GLU A 160 19.90 -8.22 10.22
N LYS A 161 20.44 -7.01 10.46
CA LYS A 161 19.64 -5.83 10.74
C LYS A 161 18.75 -5.41 9.55
N HIS A 162 19.23 -5.56 8.31
CA HIS A 162 18.40 -5.34 7.14
C HIS A 162 17.21 -6.28 7.10
N TYR A 163 17.43 -7.58 7.39
CA TYR A 163 16.34 -8.54 7.50
C TYR A 163 15.37 -8.18 8.62
N TYR A 164 15.91 -7.85 9.78
CA TYR A 164 15.12 -7.59 10.98
C TYR A 164 14.26 -6.33 10.87
N TYR A 165 14.84 -5.21 10.45
CA TYR A 165 14.16 -3.91 10.45
C TYR A 165 13.45 -3.57 9.13
N ALA A 166 13.90 -4.08 8.00
CA ALA A 166 13.31 -3.74 6.71
C ALA A 166 12.58 -4.93 6.07
N VAL A 167 13.26 -6.05 5.83
CA VAL A 167 12.71 -7.15 5.04
C VAL A 167 11.48 -7.78 5.71
N THR A 168 11.49 -7.96 7.04
CA THR A 168 10.35 -8.52 7.77
C THR A 168 9.12 -7.60 7.72
N GLY A 169 9.30 -6.28 7.82
CA GLY A 169 8.21 -5.31 7.65
C GLY A 169 7.60 -5.39 6.25
N MET A 170 8.43 -5.55 5.22
CA MET A 170 7.96 -5.70 3.84
C MET A 170 7.27 -7.05 3.58
N GLU A 171 7.66 -8.11 4.27
CA GLU A 171 6.92 -9.38 4.28
C GLU A 171 5.49 -9.18 4.81
N ASN A 172 5.34 -8.45 5.92
CA ASN A 172 4.03 -8.13 6.49
C ASN A 172 3.20 -7.27 5.51
N LEU A 173 3.83 -6.33 4.81
CA LEU A 173 3.16 -5.50 3.81
C LEU A 173 2.70 -6.33 2.60
N ILE A 174 3.50 -7.28 2.13
CA ILE A 174 3.11 -8.22 1.06
C ILE A 174 1.90 -9.05 1.50
N ARG A 175 1.90 -9.58 2.72
CA ARG A 175 0.74 -10.32 3.25
C ARG A 175 -0.52 -9.45 3.31
N SER A 176 -0.38 -8.19 3.73
CA SER A 176 -1.47 -7.23 3.74
C SER A 176 -1.98 -6.90 2.34
N PHE A 177 -1.08 -6.76 1.35
CA PHE A 177 -1.42 -6.58 -0.05
C PHE A 177 -2.22 -7.77 -0.61
N ILE A 178 -1.76 -9.00 -0.36
CA ILE A 178 -2.45 -10.22 -0.79
C ILE A 178 -3.83 -10.33 -0.14
N THR A 179 -3.93 -9.99 1.14
CA THR A 179 -5.22 -9.99 1.86
C THR A 179 -6.16 -8.95 1.28
N ALA A 180 -5.67 -7.73 1.01
CA ALA A 180 -6.46 -6.68 0.38
C ALA A 180 -6.94 -7.11 -1.02
N ALA A 181 -6.04 -7.68 -1.84
CA ALA A 181 -6.39 -8.18 -3.17
C ALA A 181 -7.50 -9.24 -3.12
N LYS A 182 -7.41 -10.22 -2.23
CA LYS A 182 -8.42 -11.27 -2.04
C LYS A 182 -9.80 -10.75 -1.62
N ASN A 183 -9.85 -9.60 -0.98
CA ASN A 183 -11.08 -8.99 -0.49
C ASN A 183 -11.77 -8.10 -1.55
N LEU A 184 -11.13 -7.86 -2.69
CA LEU A 184 -11.68 -7.03 -3.76
C LEU A 184 -12.39 -7.88 -4.80
N SER A 185 -13.63 -7.50 -5.12
CA SER A 185 -14.50 -8.27 -6.01
C SER A 185 -14.01 -8.38 -7.46
N PHE A 186 -13.10 -7.50 -7.87
CA PHE A 186 -12.51 -7.52 -9.22
C PHE A 186 -11.22 -8.34 -9.32
N VAL A 187 -10.77 -8.95 -8.23
CA VAL A 187 -9.62 -9.85 -8.21
C VAL A 187 -10.11 -11.28 -8.04
N GLY A 188 -9.68 -12.16 -8.93
CA GLY A 188 -9.97 -13.59 -8.85
C GLY A 188 -9.11 -14.32 -7.82
N GLU A 189 -9.19 -15.63 -7.82
CA GLU A 189 -8.42 -16.45 -6.91
C GLU A 189 -6.92 -16.35 -7.20
N LEU A 190 -6.14 -16.04 -6.18
CA LEU A 190 -4.69 -15.97 -6.26
C LEU A 190 -4.09 -17.35 -6.02
N GLU A 191 -3.65 -18.00 -7.09
CA GLU A 191 -3.15 -19.37 -7.04
C GLU A 191 -1.66 -19.43 -6.68
N ASN A 192 -0.83 -18.60 -7.34
CA ASN A 192 0.62 -18.66 -7.23
C ASN A 192 1.24 -17.28 -7.05
N TYR A 193 2.09 -17.17 -6.07
CA TYR A 193 2.95 -16.02 -5.89
C TYR A 193 4.24 -16.41 -5.17
N GLY A 194 5.32 -15.70 -5.45
CA GLY A 194 6.62 -15.89 -4.83
C GLY A 194 7.21 -14.56 -4.39
N SER A 195 8.01 -14.57 -3.33
CA SER A 195 8.69 -13.36 -2.90
C SER A 195 10.20 -13.58 -2.73
N GLU A 196 10.98 -12.58 -3.07
CA GLU A 196 12.44 -12.56 -2.98
C GLU A 196 12.89 -11.40 -2.08
N SER A 197 13.89 -11.65 -1.22
CA SER A 197 14.45 -10.61 -0.35
C SER A 197 15.54 -9.84 -1.09
N HIS A 198 15.51 -8.53 -0.97
CA HIS A 198 16.49 -7.62 -1.55
C HIS A 198 17.11 -6.75 -0.43
N VAL A 199 18.29 -7.13 0.01
CA VAL A 199 19.11 -6.32 0.92
C VAL A 199 19.94 -5.36 0.09
N LYS A 200 19.96 -4.08 0.47
CA LYS A 200 20.66 -3.02 -0.28
C LYS A 200 20.23 -2.95 -1.75
N TRP A 201 18.92 -2.82 -1.95
CA TRP A 201 18.33 -2.77 -3.29
C TRP A 201 18.80 -1.54 -4.08
N GLY A 202 19.02 -1.75 -5.38
CA GLY A 202 19.52 -0.69 -6.27
C GLY A 202 21.01 -0.45 -6.21
N VAL A 203 21.76 -1.22 -5.39
CA VAL A 203 23.23 -1.17 -5.39
C VAL A 203 23.77 -1.99 -6.54
N VAL A 204 24.38 -1.32 -7.50
CA VAL A 204 24.99 -1.96 -8.68
C VAL A 204 26.49 -1.81 -8.62
N ASN A 205 27.21 -2.93 -8.78
CA ASN A 205 28.66 -2.91 -8.95
C ASN A 205 28.99 -2.91 -10.45
N GLN A 206 29.39 -1.76 -10.97
CA GLN A 206 29.74 -1.59 -12.36
C GLN A 206 31.21 -1.16 -12.46
N ASN A 207 32.05 -2.02 -13.04
CA ASN A 207 33.50 -1.77 -13.20
C ASN A 207 34.24 -1.44 -11.89
N GLY A 208 33.90 -2.09 -10.78
CA GLY A 208 34.50 -1.85 -9.48
C GLY A 208 33.96 -0.62 -8.75
N HIS A 209 33.01 0.09 -9.33
CA HIS A 209 32.33 1.22 -8.68
C HIS A 209 30.93 0.81 -8.22
N VAL A 210 30.68 1.03 -6.93
CA VAL A 210 29.34 0.85 -6.34
C VAL A 210 28.51 2.10 -6.63
N ARG A 211 27.41 1.92 -7.34
CA ARG A 211 26.43 2.99 -7.60
C ARG A 211 25.10 2.61 -7.01
N ASN A 212 24.41 3.57 -6.43
CA ASN A 212 23.00 3.44 -6.07
C ASN A 212 22.15 3.88 -7.25
N LEU A 213 21.18 3.06 -7.65
CA LEU A 213 20.18 3.42 -8.66
C LEU A 213 19.15 4.41 -8.12
N PHE A 214 18.96 4.41 -6.80
CA PHE A 214 18.10 5.35 -6.10
C PHE A 214 18.96 6.26 -5.21
N ASN A 215 18.52 7.49 -5.04
CA ASN A 215 19.12 8.40 -4.06
C ASN A 215 18.90 7.91 -2.63
N GLU A 216 17.83 7.16 -2.43
CA GLU A 216 17.47 6.54 -1.16
C GLU A 216 18.15 5.18 -1.00
N LYS A 217 18.52 4.87 0.22
CA LYS A 217 19.07 3.56 0.60
C LYS A 217 17.91 2.66 0.98
N LEU A 218 17.57 1.69 0.13
CA LEU A 218 16.38 0.85 0.26
C LEU A 218 16.75 -0.62 0.48
N SER A 219 15.94 -1.30 1.30
CA SER A 219 15.92 -2.75 1.44
C SER A 219 14.48 -3.23 1.55
N GLY A 220 14.20 -4.45 1.11
CA GLY A 220 12.83 -4.96 1.15
C GLY A 220 12.65 -6.27 0.42
N LYS A 221 11.52 -6.41 -0.27
CA LYS A 221 11.15 -7.64 -0.99
C LYS A 221 10.52 -7.33 -2.34
N LYS A 222 10.77 -8.22 -3.28
CA LYS A 222 10.04 -8.29 -4.55
C LYS A 222 8.97 -9.39 -4.45
N LEU A 223 7.78 -9.09 -4.90
CA LEU A 223 6.68 -10.02 -5.10
C LEU A 223 6.52 -10.28 -6.60
N ASN A 224 6.60 -11.56 -7.00
CA ASN A 224 6.21 -12.02 -8.32
C ASN A 224 4.82 -12.66 -8.17
N ILE A 225 3.82 -12.12 -8.85
CA ILE A 225 2.43 -12.55 -8.70
C ILE A 225 1.69 -12.43 -10.03
N THR A 226 0.86 -13.43 -10.32
CA THR A 226 -0.16 -13.32 -11.37
C THR A 226 -1.45 -12.85 -10.72
N LEU A 227 -1.93 -11.68 -11.13
CA LEU A 227 -3.20 -11.10 -10.68
C LEU A 227 -4.30 -11.40 -11.70
N PRO A 228 -5.24 -12.31 -11.39
CA PRO A 228 -6.41 -12.57 -12.22
C PRO A 228 -7.43 -11.48 -11.98
N PHE A 229 -7.62 -10.59 -12.95
CA PHE A 229 -8.66 -9.58 -12.90
C PHE A 229 -9.95 -10.11 -13.53
N LEU A 230 -11.04 -9.97 -12.80
CA LEU A 230 -12.37 -10.38 -13.24
C LEU A 230 -13.03 -9.29 -14.07
N LYS A 231 -13.91 -9.68 -14.98
CA LYS A 231 -14.79 -8.73 -15.65
C LYS A 231 -15.62 -8.03 -14.58
N MET A 232 -15.52 -6.73 -14.59
CA MET A 232 -16.31 -5.90 -13.70
C MET A 232 -17.74 -5.89 -14.24
N ASP A 233 -18.62 -6.61 -13.59
CA ASP A 233 -20.05 -6.47 -13.87
C ASP A 233 -20.50 -5.10 -13.38
N CYS A 234 -21.06 -4.30 -14.28
CA CYS A 234 -21.82 -3.13 -13.90
C CYS A 234 -23.14 -3.64 -13.27
N SER A 235 -23.08 -4.08 -12.02
CA SER A 235 -24.32 -4.33 -11.29
C SER A 235 -24.90 -2.96 -10.96
N PHE A 236 -25.91 -2.57 -11.71
CA PHE A 236 -26.78 -1.51 -11.23
C PHE A 236 -27.55 -2.11 -10.05
N ASP A 237 -27.33 -1.58 -8.85
CA ASP A 237 -28.24 -1.84 -7.76
C ASP A 237 -29.65 -1.51 -8.26
N ALA A 238 -30.54 -2.50 -8.20
CA ALA A 238 -31.88 -2.34 -8.74
C ALA A 238 -32.52 -1.11 -8.11
N TYR A 239 -32.67 -0.07 -8.92
CA TYR A 239 -33.34 1.14 -8.51
C TYR A 239 -34.71 0.81 -7.96
N THR A 240 -34.93 1.07 -6.70
CA THR A 240 -36.28 1.04 -6.09
C THR A 240 -36.81 2.47 -6.17
N PRO A 241 -37.75 2.76 -7.06
CA PRO A 241 -38.29 4.10 -7.18
C PRO A 241 -38.87 4.53 -5.82
N PRO A 242 -38.55 5.74 -5.32
CA PRO A 242 -39.21 6.27 -4.15
C PRO A 242 -40.73 6.42 -4.49
N SER A 243 -41.53 6.19 -3.50
CA SER A 243 -42.99 6.45 -3.60
C SER A 243 -43.21 7.92 -3.96
N ALA A 244 -43.85 8.14 -5.10
CA ALA A 244 -44.26 9.38 -5.74
C ALA A 244 -43.95 10.70 -5.00
N GLY A 245 -43.08 11.54 -5.59
CA GLY A 245 -43.04 12.98 -5.34
C GLY A 245 -41.72 13.56 -4.79
N GLY A 246 -40.58 12.86 -4.87
CA GLY A 246 -39.28 13.40 -4.47
C GLY A 246 -38.27 13.43 -5.61
N ALA A 247 -37.38 14.40 -5.62
CA ALA A 247 -36.21 14.42 -6.47
C ALA A 247 -35.35 13.15 -6.19
N ILE A 248 -34.83 12.55 -7.25
CA ILE A 248 -34.04 11.31 -7.19
C ILE A 248 -32.62 11.65 -7.57
N ASP A 249 -31.68 11.36 -6.69
CA ASP A 249 -30.26 11.42 -7.03
C ASP A 249 -29.86 10.11 -7.72
N LEU A 250 -29.55 10.16 -9.02
CA LEU A 250 -28.93 9.03 -9.70
C LEU A 250 -27.44 9.01 -9.40
N VAL A 251 -27.06 8.08 -8.55
CA VAL A 251 -25.65 7.84 -8.26
C VAL A 251 -25.24 6.54 -8.95
N ILE A 252 -24.36 6.63 -9.94
CA ILE A 252 -23.77 5.46 -10.59
C ILE A 252 -22.47 5.17 -9.87
N ASN A 253 -22.46 4.15 -9.03
CA ASN A 253 -21.28 3.63 -8.36
C ASN A 253 -20.73 2.45 -9.14
N PHE A 254 -19.48 2.54 -9.52
CA PHE A 254 -18.74 1.46 -10.15
C PHE A 254 -17.61 1.05 -9.21
N ASN A 255 -17.69 -0.14 -8.61
CA ASN A 255 -16.73 -0.65 -7.63
C ASN A 255 -16.40 0.35 -6.49
N GLY A 256 -17.43 1.00 -5.94
CA GLY A 256 -17.27 1.94 -4.84
C GLY A 256 -16.77 3.34 -5.25
N MET A 257 -16.58 3.60 -6.54
CA MET A 257 -16.29 4.93 -7.07
C MET A 257 -17.54 5.52 -7.70
N GLU A 258 -17.86 6.76 -7.32
CA GLU A 258 -18.96 7.53 -7.91
C GLU A 258 -18.52 8.07 -9.27
N TYR A 259 -19.15 7.59 -10.35
CA TYR A 259 -18.86 8.03 -11.72
C TYR A 259 -19.81 9.09 -12.22
N TYR A 260 -20.99 9.15 -11.66
CA TYR A 260 -22.02 10.06 -12.08
C TYR A 260 -22.96 10.37 -10.92
N ASN A 261 -23.21 11.64 -10.71
CA ASN A 261 -24.17 12.12 -9.72
C ASN A 261 -24.99 13.23 -10.35
N GLN A 262 -26.27 12.98 -10.55
CA GLN A 262 -27.19 13.99 -11.07
C GLN A 262 -28.54 13.86 -10.39
N GLU A 263 -29.06 14.97 -9.93
CA GLU A 263 -30.45 15.08 -9.46
C GLU A 263 -31.40 14.89 -10.64
N ILE A 264 -32.29 13.91 -10.55
CA ILE A 264 -33.32 13.61 -11.56
C ILE A 264 -34.64 14.11 -11.03
N THR A 265 -35.20 15.09 -11.71
CA THR A 265 -36.57 15.57 -11.49
C THR A 265 -37.56 14.75 -12.29
N GLU A 266 -38.84 14.74 -11.91
CA GLU A 266 -39.92 13.97 -12.50
C GLU A 266 -39.90 13.99 -14.06
N ASP A 267 -40.23 12.86 -14.69
CA ASP A 267 -40.34 12.66 -16.14
C ASP A 267 -39.00 12.53 -16.93
N THR A 268 -37.89 12.20 -16.31
CA THR A 268 -36.64 11.95 -17.03
C THR A 268 -36.55 10.51 -17.50
N THR A 269 -36.46 10.29 -18.80
CA THR A 269 -36.17 8.96 -19.39
C THR A 269 -34.67 8.83 -19.56
N ILE A 270 -34.06 7.85 -18.87
CA ILE A 270 -32.62 7.55 -18.99
C ILE A 270 -32.47 6.44 -20.03
N ASN A 271 -31.85 6.75 -21.17
CA ASN A 271 -31.44 5.78 -22.16
C ASN A 271 -29.99 5.38 -21.92
N ILE A 272 -29.78 4.14 -21.49
CA ILE A 272 -28.41 3.59 -21.34
C ILE A 272 -28.10 2.85 -22.62
N VAL A 273 -27.14 3.39 -23.40
CA VAL A 273 -26.65 2.75 -24.62
C VAL A 273 -25.32 2.06 -24.30
N TYR A 274 -25.30 0.76 -24.47
CA TYR A 274 -24.08 -0.04 -24.40
C TYR A 274 -23.38 0.03 -25.75
N SER A 275 -22.14 0.47 -25.78
CA SER A 275 -21.28 0.44 -26.98
C SER A 275 -20.15 -0.55 -26.81
#